data_e3c0a010ac0d74711f6d43e01f8dd0a1
#
_entry.id   e3c0a010ac0d74711f6d43e01f8dd0a1
#
_cell.length_a   1.000
_cell.length_b   1.000
_cell.length_c   1.000
_cell.angle_alpha   90.00
_cell.angle_beta   90.00
_cell.angle_gamma   90.00
#
_symmetry.space_group_name_H-M   'P 1'
#
loop_
_entity.id
_entity.type
_entity.pdbx_description
1 polymer ?
#
loop_
_entity_poly.entity_id
_entity_poly.type
_entity_poly.pdbx_seq_one_letter_code
_entity_poly.pdbx_strand_id
1 'polypeptide(L)'
;MIKHKLLLAALAPTMLIGGCMGTQNRGLESVHQPVVSRTDYAIDLAVRGGILAAGERQRLAGWMNVMRLGFGDRISIDDPAYEGPGARGDVAAVVASYGLLLTEEAPIAAAPITPGTIRVVVSRMVASVPGCPDYSRDSSHEFNGNSSSNFGCASNSNIAAMVARPADLVRGQAGAGTLDPATSTKAIDAYRKAAPTGNGNTVKTESAKGN
;
A
#
# COMPACT_ATOMS: atom_id res chain seq x y z
N MET A 1 56.29 8.01 -19.62
CA MET A 1 55.54 6.97 -18.87
C MET A 1 55.29 7.33 -17.38
N ILE A 2 56.14 8.10 -16.71
CA ILE A 2 56.01 8.48 -15.28
C ILE A 2 54.83 9.46 -15.06
N LYS A 3 54.59 10.42 -15.97
CA LYS A 3 53.54 11.44 -15.88
C LYS A 3 52.11 10.83 -15.86
N HIS A 4 51.87 9.74 -16.60
CA HIS A 4 50.57 9.06 -16.62
C HIS A 4 50.30 8.26 -15.33
N LYS A 5 51.33 7.70 -14.71
CA LYS A 5 51.19 6.99 -13.43
C LYS A 5 50.93 7.93 -12.26
N LEU A 6 51.50 9.15 -12.29
CA LEU A 6 51.23 10.20 -11.31
C LEU A 6 49.80 10.74 -11.44
N LEU A 7 49.29 10.89 -12.68
CA LEU A 7 47.90 11.35 -12.93
C LEU A 7 46.89 10.29 -12.47
N LEU A 8 47.11 9.02 -12.68
CA LEU A 8 46.30 7.91 -12.20
C LEU A 8 46.31 7.80 -10.67
N ALA A 9 47.47 8.02 -10.03
CA ALA A 9 47.58 8.02 -8.58
C ALA A 9 46.86 9.22 -7.89
N ALA A 10 46.73 10.35 -8.59
CA ALA A 10 45.98 11.51 -8.10
C ALA A 10 44.47 11.39 -8.36
N LEU A 11 44.02 10.65 -9.40
CA LEU A 11 42.59 10.44 -9.66
C LEU A 11 41.96 9.37 -8.76
N ALA A 12 42.72 8.39 -8.28
CA ALA A 12 42.22 7.31 -7.46
C ALA A 12 41.57 7.78 -6.13
N PRO A 13 42.16 8.70 -5.36
CA PRO A 13 41.56 9.17 -4.12
C PRO A 13 40.32 10.06 -4.33
N THR A 14 40.19 10.74 -5.47
CA THR A 14 39.00 11.58 -5.75
C THR A 14 37.76 10.76 -6.05
N MET A 15 37.90 9.55 -6.60
CA MET A 15 36.75 8.64 -6.77
C MET A 15 36.27 8.03 -5.46
N LEU A 16 37.12 7.95 -4.43
CA LEU A 16 36.72 7.41 -3.12
C LEU A 16 35.98 8.43 -2.25
N ILE A 17 36.08 9.72 -2.55
CA ILE A 17 35.42 10.80 -1.78
C ILE A 17 33.97 11.02 -2.26
N GLY A 18 33.60 10.60 -3.45
CA GLY A 18 32.27 10.77 -4.02
C GLY A 18 31.19 9.84 -3.46
N GLY A 19 31.56 8.85 -2.60
CA GLY A 19 30.63 7.81 -2.13
C GLY A 19 29.83 8.12 -0.85
N CYS A 20 30.08 9.26 -0.21
CA CYS A 20 29.48 9.56 1.12
C CYS A 20 28.27 10.48 1.08
N MET A 21 27.62 10.66 -0.06
CA MET A 21 26.40 11.46 -0.18
C MET A 21 25.19 10.52 -0.07
N GLY A 22 24.76 10.20 1.15
CA GLY A 22 23.54 9.45 1.40
C GLY A 22 22.28 10.16 0.88
N THR A 23 21.13 9.59 1.14
CA THR A 23 19.83 10.07 0.66
C THR A 23 19.59 11.55 0.99
N GLN A 24 19.23 12.34 -0.01
CA GLN A 24 18.89 13.75 0.12
C GLN A 24 17.42 13.98 -0.21
N ASN A 25 16.68 14.56 0.73
CA ASN A 25 15.32 15.05 0.50
C ASN A 25 15.41 16.53 0.09
N ARG A 26 15.28 16.81 -1.21
CA ARG A 26 15.45 18.16 -1.77
C ARG A 26 14.18 19.00 -1.74
N GLY A 27 13.04 18.43 -1.40
CA GLY A 27 11.75 19.08 -1.35
C GLY A 27 11.06 18.91 0.00
N LEU A 28 9.80 19.32 0.03
CA LEU A 28 8.92 19.12 1.20
C LEU A 28 8.49 17.67 1.36
N GLU A 29 8.57 16.89 0.29
CA GLU A 29 8.20 15.48 0.28
C GLU A 29 9.40 14.60 0.59
N SER A 30 9.16 13.54 1.35
CA SER A 30 10.16 12.51 1.60
C SER A 30 10.37 11.66 0.34
N VAL A 31 11.61 11.23 0.09
CA VAL A 31 11.90 10.21 -0.93
C VAL A 31 11.45 8.81 -0.47
N HIS A 32 11.25 8.62 0.84
CA HIS A 32 10.78 7.36 1.43
C HIS A 32 9.25 7.31 1.40
N GLN A 33 8.70 6.97 0.24
CA GLN A 33 7.27 6.84 0.04
C GLN A 33 6.79 5.40 0.29
N PRO A 34 5.54 5.20 0.75
CA PRO A 34 4.96 3.88 0.84
C PRO A 34 4.85 3.24 -0.55
N VAL A 35 5.34 2.02 -0.65
CA VAL A 35 5.23 1.17 -1.85
C VAL A 35 4.24 0.06 -1.55
N VAL A 36 3.25 -0.12 -2.43
CA VAL A 36 2.27 -1.19 -2.32
C VAL A 36 2.66 -2.32 -3.24
N SER A 37 2.88 -3.49 -2.67
CA SER A 37 3.10 -4.74 -3.39
C SER A 37 1.85 -5.61 -3.32
N ARG A 38 1.55 -6.30 -4.41
CA ARG A 38 0.46 -7.28 -4.50
C ARG A 38 1.04 -8.64 -4.81
N THR A 39 0.55 -9.65 -4.11
CA THR A 39 0.85 -11.06 -4.39
C THR A 39 -0.46 -11.82 -4.51
N ASP A 40 -0.61 -12.56 -5.60
CA ASP A 40 -1.77 -13.40 -5.85
C ASP A 40 -1.38 -14.86 -5.67
N TYR A 41 -2.17 -15.58 -4.89
CA TYR A 41 -2.05 -17.01 -4.66
C TYR A 41 -3.28 -17.68 -5.25
N ALA A 42 -3.13 -18.79 -5.92
CA ALA A 42 -4.24 -19.47 -6.56
C ALA A 42 -4.27 -20.97 -6.22
N ILE A 43 -5.48 -21.51 -6.14
CA ILE A 43 -5.73 -22.94 -6.02
C ILE A 43 -6.88 -23.31 -6.96
N ASP A 44 -6.68 -24.38 -7.73
CA ASP A 44 -7.72 -24.92 -8.59
C ASP A 44 -8.47 -26.03 -7.82
N LEU A 45 -9.80 -25.95 -7.78
CA LEU A 45 -10.70 -26.83 -7.07
C LEU A 45 -11.57 -27.58 -8.08
N ALA A 46 -11.65 -28.91 -7.93
CA ALA A 46 -12.47 -29.72 -8.82
C ALA A 46 -13.97 -29.48 -8.58
N VAL A 47 -14.73 -29.42 -9.68
CA VAL A 47 -16.18 -29.24 -9.67
C VAL A 47 -16.85 -30.47 -10.27
N ARG A 48 -17.95 -30.90 -9.67
CA ARG A 48 -18.81 -31.98 -10.20
C ARG A 48 -20.26 -31.58 -10.02
N GLY A 49 -21.03 -31.60 -11.13
CA GLY A 49 -22.44 -31.24 -11.09
C GLY A 49 -22.71 -29.81 -10.61
N GLY A 50 -21.77 -28.86 -10.88
CA GLY A 50 -21.92 -27.46 -10.54
C GLY A 50 -21.56 -27.09 -9.08
N ILE A 51 -21.12 -28.06 -8.26
CA ILE A 51 -20.70 -27.86 -6.86
C ILE A 51 -19.26 -28.34 -6.67
N LEU A 52 -18.63 -27.98 -5.54
CA LEU A 52 -17.29 -28.51 -5.24
C LEU A 52 -17.32 -30.02 -5.07
N ALA A 53 -16.34 -30.71 -5.66
CA ALA A 53 -16.21 -32.15 -5.50
C ALA A 53 -15.95 -32.52 -4.03
N ALA A 54 -16.20 -33.77 -3.67
CA ALA A 54 -16.00 -34.28 -2.32
C ALA A 54 -14.54 -34.03 -1.86
N GLY A 55 -14.36 -33.50 -0.66
CA GLY A 55 -13.04 -33.17 -0.08
C GLY A 55 -12.47 -31.81 -0.48
N GLU A 56 -12.96 -31.16 -1.53
CA GLU A 56 -12.41 -29.87 -1.99
C GLU A 56 -12.63 -28.72 -0.99
N ARG A 57 -13.72 -28.74 -0.20
CA ARG A 57 -13.94 -27.76 0.86
C ARG A 57 -12.88 -27.89 1.97
N GLN A 58 -12.54 -29.12 2.36
CA GLN A 58 -11.48 -29.35 3.36
C GLN A 58 -10.11 -28.96 2.81
N ARG A 59 -9.84 -29.27 1.53
CA ARG A 59 -8.59 -28.85 0.85
C ARG A 59 -8.46 -27.34 0.80
N LEU A 60 -9.54 -26.63 0.45
CA LEU A 60 -9.58 -25.18 0.46
C LEU A 60 -9.33 -24.60 1.86
N ALA A 61 -10.05 -25.11 2.88
CA ALA A 61 -9.87 -24.67 4.26
C ALA A 61 -8.44 -24.91 4.77
N GLY A 62 -7.87 -26.07 4.47
CA GLY A 62 -6.48 -26.39 4.81
C GLY A 62 -5.48 -25.44 4.15
N TRP A 63 -5.69 -25.13 2.87
CA TRP A 63 -4.85 -24.19 2.14
C TRP A 63 -4.95 -22.76 2.71
N MET A 64 -6.16 -22.30 3.02
CA MET A 64 -6.39 -20.97 3.62
C MET A 64 -5.75 -20.87 5.03
N ASN A 65 -5.77 -21.96 5.81
CA ASN A 65 -5.08 -22.02 7.10
C ASN A 65 -3.57 -21.90 6.96
N VAL A 66 -2.96 -22.62 6.01
CA VAL A 66 -1.51 -22.54 5.73
C VAL A 66 -1.13 -21.12 5.33
N MET A 67 -1.96 -20.47 4.53
CA MET A 67 -1.75 -19.09 4.10
C MET A 67 -2.04 -18.05 5.19
N ARG A 68 -2.57 -18.48 6.34
CA ARG A 68 -3.01 -17.59 7.43
C ARG A 68 -3.93 -16.49 6.86
N LEU A 69 -4.97 -16.94 6.17
CA LEU A 69 -5.95 -16.02 5.60
C LEU A 69 -6.50 -15.10 6.70
N GLY A 70 -6.55 -13.80 6.43
CA GLY A 70 -6.94 -12.82 7.42
C GLY A 70 -7.44 -11.51 6.83
N PHE A 71 -7.74 -10.57 7.71
CA PHE A 71 -8.22 -9.26 7.31
C PHE A 71 -7.25 -8.57 6.35
N GLY A 72 -7.80 -7.97 5.29
CA GLY A 72 -7.02 -7.33 4.22
C GLY A 72 -6.81 -8.22 2.99
N ASP A 73 -6.94 -9.55 3.11
CA ASP A 73 -6.91 -10.45 1.98
C ASP A 73 -8.23 -10.34 1.17
N ARG A 74 -8.11 -10.38 -0.15
CA ARG A 74 -9.26 -10.36 -1.07
C ARG A 74 -9.35 -11.71 -1.75
N ILE A 75 -10.52 -12.33 -1.69
CA ILE A 75 -10.76 -13.64 -2.27
C ILE A 75 -11.72 -13.48 -3.44
N SER A 76 -11.35 -14.04 -4.57
CA SER A 76 -12.16 -14.07 -5.80
C SER A 76 -12.16 -15.45 -6.42
N ILE A 77 -13.15 -15.70 -7.26
CA ILE A 77 -13.29 -16.94 -8.00
C ILE A 77 -13.20 -16.59 -9.49
N ASP A 78 -12.32 -17.29 -10.18
CA ASP A 78 -12.19 -17.27 -11.63
C ASP A 78 -12.81 -18.56 -12.19
N ASP A 79 -13.97 -18.43 -12.84
CA ASP A 79 -14.75 -19.52 -13.45
C ASP A 79 -15.28 -19.04 -14.80
N PRO A 80 -14.41 -18.88 -15.81
CA PRO A 80 -14.79 -18.34 -17.10
C PRO A 80 -15.73 -19.27 -17.88
N ALA A 81 -15.73 -20.55 -17.58
CA ALA A 81 -16.58 -21.55 -18.24
C ALA A 81 -17.93 -21.76 -17.51
N TYR A 82 -18.17 -21.06 -16.40
CA TYR A 82 -19.38 -21.23 -15.58
C TYR A 82 -19.64 -22.69 -15.16
N GLU A 83 -18.57 -23.43 -14.90
CA GLU A 83 -18.65 -24.85 -14.52
C GLU A 83 -19.17 -25.06 -13.10
N GLY A 84 -19.02 -24.05 -12.21
CA GLY A 84 -19.32 -24.16 -10.80
C GLY A 84 -20.30 -23.14 -10.23
N PRO A 85 -21.53 -22.97 -10.76
CA PRO A 85 -22.46 -21.97 -10.22
C PRO A 85 -22.77 -22.20 -8.72
N GLY A 86 -22.87 -23.46 -8.25
CA GLY A 86 -23.05 -23.80 -6.85
C GLY A 86 -21.75 -23.79 -6.05
N ALA A 87 -20.60 -24.03 -6.70
CA ALA A 87 -19.29 -24.02 -6.07
C ALA A 87 -18.94 -22.65 -5.50
N ARG A 88 -19.45 -21.55 -6.09
CA ARG A 88 -19.30 -20.21 -5.54
C ARG A 88 -19.87 -20.10 -4.12
N GLY A 89 -21.05 -20.70 -3.88
CA GLY A 89 -21.67 -20.76 -2.55
C GLY A 89 -20.84 -21.58 -1.57
N ASP A 90 -20.28 -22.70 -2.03
CA ASP A 90 -19.42 -23.57 -1.22
C ASP A 90 -18.14 -22.84 -0.79
N VAL A 91 -17.47 -22.15 -1.72
CA VAL A 91 -16.29 -21.33 -1.43
C VAL A 91 -16.66 -20.18 -0.50
N ALA A 92 -17.78 -19.48 -0.76
CA ALA A 92 -18.24 -18.38 0.09
C ALA A 92 -18.45 -18.82 1.54
N ALA A 93 -19.02 -20.02 1.76
CA ALA A 93 -19.21 -20.57 3.10
C ALA A 93 -17.87 -20.81 3.83
N VAL A 94 -16.86 -21.32 3.12
CA VAL A 94 -15.52 -21.50 3.70
C VAL A 94 -14.89 -20.14 4.01
N VAL A 95 -14.93 -19.18 3.08
CA VAL A 95 -14.35 -17.83 3.25
C VAL A 95 -15.02 -17.10 4.41
N ALA A 96 -16.34 -17.23 4.57
CA ALA A 96 -17.10 -16.62 5.65
C ALA A 96 -16.65 -17.10 7.04
N SER A 97 -16.15 -18.35 7.16
CA SER A 97 -15.60 -18.85 8.43
C SER A 97 -14.34 -18.13 8.87
N TYR A 98 -13.68 -17.41 7.98
CA TYR A 98 -12.54 -16.51 8.25
C TYR A 98 -12.96 -15.04 8.43
N GLY A 99 -14.27 -14.74 8.43
CA GLY A 99 -14.80 -13.38 8.54
C GLY A 99 -14.62 -12.54 7.26
N LEU A 100 -14.43 -13.18 6.12
CA LEU A 100 -14.18 -12.52 4.84
C LEU A 100 -15.33 -12.77 3.85
N LEU A 101 -15.40 -11.94 2.82
CA LEU A 101 -16.37 -12.05 1.73
C LEU A 101 -15.66 -12.24 0.40
N LEU A 102 -16.34 -12.91 -0.53
CA LEU A 102 -15.87 -12.99 -1.91
C LEU A 102 -15.97 -11.63 -2.60
N THR A 103 -14.95 -11.30 -3.39
CA THR A 103 -14.99 -10.16 -4.32
C THR A 103 -15.47 -10.61 -5.69
N GLU A 104 -16.09 -9.69 -6.42
CA GLU A 104 -16.68 -10.00 -7.72
C GLU A 104 -15.62 -10.18 -8.82
N GLU A 105 -14.57 -9.36 -8.79
CA GLU A 105 -13.52 -9.37 -9.81
C GLU A 105 -12.37 -10.30 -9.41
N ALA A 106 -12.14 -11.32 -10.21
CA ALA A 106 -10.91 -12.10 -10.14
C ALA A 106 -9.80 -11.40 -10.94
N PRO A 107 -8.56 -11.42 -10.45
CA PRO A 107 -7.42 -10.97 -11.22
C PRO A 107 -7.25 -11.91 -12.44
N ILE A 108 -6.79 -11.34 -13.55
CA ILE A 108 -6.47 -12.13 -14.74
C ILE A 108 -5.31 -13.06 -14.40
N ALA A 109 -5.58 -14.36 -14.34
CA ALA A 109 -4.55 -15.36 -14.10
C ALA A 109 -3.76 -15.63 -15.37
N ALA A 110 -2.43 -15.70 -15.26
CA ALA A 110 -1.55 -15.96 -16.40
C ALA A 110 -1.66 -17.41 -16.93
N ALA A 111 -2.15 -18.36 -16.12
CA ALA A 111 -2.26 -19.75 -16.49
C ALA A 111 -3.72 -20.14 -16.80
N PRO A 112 -3.96 -20.95 -17.83
CA PRO A 112 -5.30 -21.44 -18.15
C PRO A 112 -5.86 -22.27 -16.98
N ILE A 113 -7.19 -22.23 -16.83
CA ILE A 113 -7.91 -23.04 -15.85
C ILE A 113 -8.18 -24.39 -16.47
N THR A 114 -7.92 -25.46 -15.69
CA THR A 114 -8.18 -26.82 -16.14
C THR A 114 -9.69 -27.05 -16.26
N PRO A 115 -10.21 -27.63 -17.34
CA PRO A 115 -11.62 -27.98 -17.44
C PRO A 115 -12.10 -28.84 -16.26
N GLY A 116 -13.29 -28.59 -15.75
CA GLY A 116 -13.83 -29.26 -14.55
C GLY A 116 -13.28 -28.72 -13.24
N THR A 117 -12.60 -27.56 -13.27
CA THR A 117 -12.13 -26.87 -12.07
C THR A 117 -12.53 -25.41 -12.07
N ILE A 118 -12.65 -24.83 -10.88
CA ILE A 118 -12.69 -23.38 -10.67
C ILE A 118 -11.42 -22.94 -9.95
N ARG A 119 -10.97 -21.73 -10.21
CA ARG A 119 -9.80 -21.16 -9.55
C ARG A 119 -10.21 -20.19 -8.44
N VAL A 120 -9.78 -20.46 -7.22
CA VAL A 120 -9.89 -19.52 -6.12
C VAL A 120 -8.58 -18.75 -6.01
N VAL A 121 -8.67 -17.42 -6.03
CA VAL A 121 -7.51 -16.53 -5.95
C VAL A 121 -7.59 -15.72 -4.67
N VAL A 122 -6.50 -15.73 -3.90
CA VAL A 122 -6.29 -14.86 -2.74
C VAL A 122 -5.29 -13.79 -3.14
N SER A 123 -5.74 -12.55 -3.15
CA SER A 123 -4.91 -11.38 -3.42
C SER A 123 -4.54 -10.71 -2.10
N ARG A 124 -3.26 -10.67 -1.80
CA ARG A 124 -2.70 -10.00 -0.62
C ARG A 124 -1.94 -8.76 -1.04
N MET A 125 -2.27 -7.65 -0.43
CA MET A 125 -1.55 -6.39 -0.64
C MET A 125 -0.87 -5.97 0.65
N VAL A 126 0.38 -5.54 0.53
CA VAL A 126 1.19 -5.05 1.65
C VAL A 126 1.77 -3.70 1.28
N ALA A 127 1.62 -2.73 2.17
CA ALA A 127 2.35 -1.47 2.07
C ALA A 127 3.62 -1.54 2.91
N SER A 128 4.72 -1.06 2.36
CA SER A 128 6.01 -0.98 3.04
C SER A 128 6.75 0.26 2.58
N VAL A 129 7.72 0.71 3.35
CA VAL A 129 8.59 1.84 2.97
C VAL A 129 10.00 1.32 2.81
N PRO A 130 10.42 1.02 1.56
CA PRO A 130 11.75 0.52 1.30
C PRO A 130 12.83 1.51 1.72
N GLY A 131 13.96 1.00 2.19
CA GLY A 131 15.09 1.83 2.61
C GLY A 131 14.91 2.53 3.95
N CYS A 132 13.86 2.23 4.70
CA CYS A 132 13.66 2.74 6.05
C CYS A 132 14.00 1.67 7.12
N PRO A 133 14.63 2.08 8.24
CA PRO A 133 15.15 3.43 8.52
C PRO A 133 16.40 3.77 7.70
N ASP A 134 16.58 5.05 7.35
CA ASP A 134 17.72 5.52 6.56
C ASP A 134 18.61 6.45 7.38
N TYR A 135 19.78 5.96 7.75
CA TYR A 135 20.83 6.69 8.48
C TYR A 135 22.07 6.90 7.61
N SER A 136 21.91 6.90 6.28
CA SER A 136 23.03 7.00 5.34
C SER A 136 23.74 8.36 5.38
N ARG A 137 23.10 9.40 5.95
CA ARG A 137 23.67 10.73 6.09
C ARG A 137 23.49 11.26 7.51
N ASP A 138 24.57 11.79 8.06
CA ASP A 138 24.54 12.51 9.33
C ASP A 138 24.07 13.95 9.12
N SER A 139 22.96 14.31 9.76
CA SER A 139 22.39 15.65 9.68
C SER A 139 23.13 16.69 10.55
N SER A 140 24.04 16.27 11.42
CA SER A 140 24.80 17.16 12.29
C SER A 140 25.77 18.08 11.53
N HIS A 141 26.15 17.71 10.32
CA HIS A 141 27.05 18.45 9.45
C HIS A 141 26.34 18.99 8.19
N GLU A 142 25.02 19.13 8.22
CA GLU A 142 24.22 19.55 7.07
C GLU A 142 24.17 21.08 6.94
N PHE A 143 25.10 21.64 6.18
CA PHE A 143 25.19 23.09 5.96
C PHE A 143 24.15 23.62 4.94
N ASN A 144 23.56 22.74 4.12
CA ASN A 144 22.59 23.13 3.08
C ASN A 144 21.15 23.23 3.60
N GLY A 145 20.92 22.95 4.89
CA GLY A 145 19.59 23.00 5.49
C GLY A 145 18.60 21.94 4.97
N ASN A 146 19.10 20.87 4.36
CA ASN A 146 18.26 19.78 3.90
C ASN A 146 17.75 18.93 5.07
N SER A 147 16.61 18.27 4.89
CA SER A 147 16.10 17.28 5.85
C SER A 147 17.05 16.10 6.01
N SER A 148 17.01 15.42 7.16
CA SER A 148 17.82 14.22 7.40
C SER A 148 17.53 13.13 6.37
N SER A 149 18.47 12.21 6.16
CA SER A 149 18.23 11.05 5.28
C SER A 149 16.99 10.25 5.69
N ASN A 150 16.74 10.14 7.00
CA ASN A 150 15.59 9.42 7.56
C ASN A 150 14.27 10.23 7.55
N PHE A 151 14.24 11.39 6.89
CA PHE A 151 13.03 12.21 6.82
C PHE A 151 11.86 11.45 6.18
N GLY A 152 10.74 11.43 6.87
CA GLY A 152 9.50 10.76 6.45
C GLY A 152 9.46 9.26 6.71
N CYS A 153 10.57 8.59 7.05
CA CYS A 153 10.57 7.15 7.31
C CYS A 153 9.55 6.76 8.40
N ALA A 154 9.56 7.42 9.55
CA ALA A 154 8.65 7.09 10.64
C ALA A 154 7.18 7.33 10.27
N SER A 155 6.86 8.50 9.72
CA SER A 155 5.50 8.87 9.33
C SER A 155 4.96 7.93 8.24
N ASN A 156 5.73 7.70 7.19
CA ASN A 156 5.31 6.87 6.08
C ASN A 156 5.26 5.39 6.43
N SER A 157 6.14 4.90 7.31
CA SER A 157 6.06 3.53 7.84
C SER A 157 4.81 3.34 8.71
N ASN A 158 4.45 4.33 9.53
CA ASN A 158 3.23 4.29 10.30
C ASN A 158 1.99 4.30 9.39
N ILE A 159 1.97 5.14 8.35
CA ILE A 159 0.88 5.14 7.36
C ILE A 159 0.79 3.76 6.68
N ALA A 160 1.92 3.20 6.24
CA ALA A 160 1.95 1.88 5.60
C ALA A 160 1.46 0.76 6.53
N ALA A 161 1.78 0.83 7.84
CA ALA A 161 1.36 -0.16 8.82
C ALA A 161 -0.11 -0.04 9.23
N MET A 162 -0.67 1.19 9.20
CA MET A 162 -2.02 1.46 9.70
C MET A 162 -3.09 1.41 8.62
N VAL A 163 -2.71 1.48 7.34
CA VAL A 163 -3.68 1.48 6.25
C VAL A 163 -4.41 0.13 6.17
N ALA A 164 -5.74 0.17 6.29
CA ALA A 164 -6.56 -1.04 6.26
C ALA A 164 -6.60 -1.69 4.86
N ARG A 165 -6.52 -0.87 3.81
CA ARG A 165 -6.47 -1.32 2.41
C ARG A 165 -5.31 -0.64 1.69
N PRO A 166 -4.17 -1.32 1.55
CA PRO A 166 -2.98 -0.74 0.91
C PRO A 166 -3.23 -0.20 -0.51
N ALA A 167 -4.19 -0.78 -1.24
CA ALA A 167 -4.58 -0.29 -2.56
C ALA A 167 -5.06 1.16 -2.55
N ASP A 168 -5.62 1.64 -1.44
CA ASP A 168 -6.14 3.00 -1.31
C ASP A 168 -5.00 4.05 -1.31
N LEU A 169 -3.78 3.65 -0.96
CA LEU A 169 -2.59 4.52 -1.09
C LEU A 169 -2.23 4.83 -2.55
N VAL A 170 -2.62 3.95 -3.46
CA VAL A 170 -2.28 4.08 -4.90
C VAL A 170 -3.43 4.71 -5.68
N ARG A 171 -4.68 4.29 -5.38
CA ARG A 171 -5.86 4.66 -6.18
C ARG A 171 -6.79 5.63 -5.50
N GLY A 172 -6.60 5.85 -4.19
CA GLY A 172 -7.61 6.48 -3.35
C GLY A 172 -8.81 5.54 -3.13
N GLN A 173 -9.67 5.90 -2.22
CA GLN A 173 -10.95 5.24 -2.05
C GLN A 173 -12.00 5.99 -2.87
N ALA A 174 -12.76 5.27 -3.69
CA ALA A 174 -13.94 5.85 -4.31
C ALA A 174 -14.83 6.42 -3.20
N GLY A 175 -15.16 7.70 -3.29
CA GLY A 175 -16.08 8.33 -2.33
C GLY A 175 -17.38 7.52 -2.28
N ALA A 176 -17.91 7.31 -1.09
CA ALA A 176 -19.29 6.84 -0.98
C ALA A 176 -20.12 7.82 -1.81
N GLY A 177 -20.80 7.34 -2.85
CA GLY A 177 -21.59 8.17 -3.77
C GLY A 177 -22.74 8.95 -3.14
N THR A 178 -22.70 9.09 -1.84
CA THR A 178 -23.65 9.78 -0.95
C THR A 178 -23.16 11.14 -0.46
N LEU A 179 -22.03 11.67 -0.98
CA LEU A 179 -21.69 13.06 -0.71
C LEU A 179 -22.75 13.93 -1.40
N ASP A 180 -23.65 14.49 -0.58
CA ASP A 180 -24.60 15.48 -1.06
C ASP A 180 -23.83 16.67 -1.65
N PRO A 181 -23.92 16.92 -2.98
CA PRO A 181 -23.22 18.02 -3.63
C PRO A 181 -23.59 19.37 -3.00
N ALA A 182 -24.80 19.51 -2.47
CA ALA A 182 -25.26 20.72 -1.82
C ALA A 182 -24.50 21.01 -0.53
N THR A 183 -24.19 19.99 0.26
CA THR A 183 -23.38 20.13 1.49
C THR A 183 -21.94 20.52 1.16
N SER A 184 -21.34 19.88 0.17
CA SER A 184 -19.98 20.20 -0.28
C SER A 184 -19.88 21.63 -0.85
N THR A 185 -20.84 22.04 -1.69
CA THR A 185 -20.94 23.39 -2.25
C THR A 185 -21.09 24.42 -1.15
N LYS A 186 -21.96 24.16 -0.16
CA LYS A 186 -22.17 25.06 0.97
C LYS A 186 -20.91 25.25 1.81
N ALA A 187 -20.15 24.18 2.06
CA ALA A 187 -18.89 24.26 2.78
C ALA A 187 -17.84 25.08 2.03
N ILE A 188 -17.71 24.85 0.72
CA ILE A 188 -16.80 25.60 -0.15
C ILE A 188 -17.20 27.08 -0.21
N ASP A 189 -18.48 27.39 -0.33
CA ASP A 189 -18.99 28.76 -0.35
C ASP A 189 -18.77 29.47 1.00
N ALA A 190 -18.98 28.77 2.11
CA ALA A 190 -18.69 29.31 3.43
C ALA A 190 -17.18 29.63 3.59
N TYR A 191 -16.30 28.73 3.13
CA TYR A 191 -14.88 28.95 3.14
C TYR A 191 -14.43 30.14 2.27
N ARG A 192 -15.00 30.26 1.05
CA ARG A 192 -14.69 31.37 0.12
C ARG A 192 -15.20 32.72 0.61
N LYS A 193 -16.29 32.73 1.38
CA LYS A 193 -16.89 33.95 1.95
C LYS A 193 -16.28 34.33 3.29
N ALA A 194 -15.57 33.41 3.94
CA ALA A 194 -14.89 33.69 5.21
C ALA A 194 -13.79 34.74 4.98
N ALA A 195 -13.83 35.78 5.79
CA ALA A 195 -12.74 36.76 5.77
C ALA A 195 -11.42 36.09 6.16
N PRO A 196 -10.29 36.43 5.48
CA PRO A 196 -8.99 35.93 5.85
C PRO A 196 -8.70 36.18 7.34
N THR A 197 -8.15 35.19 8.04
CA THR A 197 -7.89 35.24 9.50
C THR A 197 -6.96 36.38 9.94
N GLY A 198 -6.35 37.11 9.00
CA GLY A 198 -5.51 38.27 9.26
C GLY A 198 -6.18 39.62 9.02
N ASN A 199 -7.44 39.67 8.56
CA ASN A 199 -8.09 40.92 8.19
C ASN A 199 -8.93 41.48 9.36
N GLY A 200 -8.26 42.15 10.30
CA GLY A 200 -8.92 42.92 11.38
C GLY A 200 -9.35 42.14 12.62
N ASN A 201 -9.20 40.84 12.67
CA ASN A 201 -9.40 40.06 13.88
C ASN A 201 -8.08 40.02 14.67
N THR A 202 -8.01 40.83 15.72
CA THR A 202 -6.96 40.70 16.74
C THR A 202 -7.01 39.30 17.31
N VAL A 203 -5.92 38.56 17.19
CA VAL A 203 -5.71 37.30 17.92
C VAL A 203 -5.87 37.65 19.42
N LYS A 204 -6.91 37.18 20.07
CA LYS A 204 -7.03 37.30 21.52
C LYS A 204 -5.89 36.46 22.11
N THR A 205 -4.85 37.14 22.56
CA THR A 205 -3.81 36.53 23.38
C THR A 205 -4.48 36.25 24.74
N GLU A 206 -4.86 35.02 24.99
CA GLU A 206 -5.18 34.57 26.32
C GLU A 206 -3.88 34.53 27.11
N SER A 207 -3.68 35.55 27.97
CA SER A 207 -2.61 35.49 28.96
C SER A 207 -2.95 34.36 29.92
N ALA A 208 -2.11 33.32 29.95
CA ALA A 208 -2.15 32.31 31.00
C ALA A 208 -1.87 33.03 32.34
N LYS A 209 -2.94 33.31 33.07
CA LYS A 209 -2.79 33.66 34.51
C LYS A 209 -2.45 32.37 35.23
N GLY A 210 -1.17 32.18 35.51
CA GLY A 210 -0.72 31.23 36.52
C GLY A 210 -1.28 31.62 37.88
N ASN A 211 -1.93 30.68 38.51
CA ASN A 211 -2.16 30.62 39.94
C ASN A 211 -1.07 29.76 40.54
#